data_970b63fa76d55ea8a3e17ff3faebd179
#
_entry.id   970b63fa76d55ea8a3e17ff3faebd179
#
_cell.length_a   1.000
_cell.length_b   1.000
_cell.length_c   1.000
_cell.angle_alpha   90.00
_cell.angle_beta   90.00
_cell.angle_gamma   90.00
#
_symmetry.space_group_name_H-M   'P 1'
#
loop_
_entity.id
_entity.type
_entity.pdbx_description
1 polymer ?
#
loop_
_entity_poly.entity_id
_entity_poly.type
_entity_poly.pdbx_seq_one_letter_code
_entity_poly.pdbx_strand_id
1 'polypeptide(L)'
;MKKPNPIAYTTKATATGGLDGTALSVDGRLDIQLSKPKELGGDGGAGTNPEQLFAAGYAACFIGALGFVAGQDDITLPEDLYVTGEVGIGPTEGGFAIDVELFINLPGLKKDVAKNLVAKAHEVCPYSNATR
;
A
#
# COMPACT_ATOMS: atom_id res chain seq x y z
N MET A 1 5.30 -12.55 -11.73
CA MET A 1 4.43 -12.30 -10.57
C MET A 1 3.99 -13.61 -9.93
N LYS A 2 4.13 -13.71 -8.64
CA LYS A 2 3.65 -14.88 -7.88
C LYS A 2 2.12 -14.87 -7.83
N LYS A 3 1.51 -16.04 -7.91
CA LYS A 3 0.06 -16.20 -7.80
C LYS A 3 -0.30 -17.01 -6.57
N PRO A 4 -1.37 -16.64 -5.86
CA PRO A 4 -1.79 -17.41 -4.69
C PRO A 4 -2.34 -18.78 -5.09
N ASN A 5 -2.08 -19.78 -4.22
CA ASN A 5 -2.60 -21.13 -4.39
C ASN A 5 -2.68 -21.80 -3.00
N PRO A 6 -3.88 -21.92 -2.39
CA PRO A 6 -5.16 -21.43 -2.88
C PRO A 6 -5.36 -19.93 -2.63
N ILE A 7 -6.41 -19.38 -3.22
CA ILE A 7 -6.87 -18.03 -2.87
C ILE A 7 -7.62 -18.12 -1.55
N ALA A 8 -7.15 -17.36 -0.55
CA ALA A 8 -7.75 -17.40 0.79
C ALA A 8 -8.86 -16.39 0.98
N TYR A 9 -8.85 -15.28 0.21
CA TYR A 9 -9.82 -14.21 0.37
C TYR A 9 -9.92 -13.45 -0.95
N THR A 10 -11.15 -13.12 -1.33
CA THR A 10 -11.43 -12.34 -2.55
C THR A 10 -12.39 -11.21 -2.20
N THR A 11 -12.12 -10.03 -2.70
CA THR A 11 -13.02 -8.89 -2.55
C THR A 11 -13.12 -8.13 -3.86
N LYS A 12 -14.08 -7.21 -3.93
CA LYS A 12 -14.32 -6.38 -5.11
C LYS A 12 -14.63 -4.96 -4.67
N ALA A 13 -14.21 -4.01 -5.48
CA ALA A 13 -14.66 -2.62 -5.35
C ALA A 13 -14.90 -2.08 -6.76
N THR A 14 -15.88 -1.20 -6.87
CA THR A 14 -16.27 -0.61 -8.16
C THR A 14 -16.10 0.89 -8.09
N ALA A 15 -15.44 1.47 -9.09
CA ALA A 15 -15.30 2.91 -9.23
C ALA A 15 -16.17 3.40 -10.38
N THR A 16 -16.80 4.55 -10.16
CA THR A 16 -17.58 5.25 -11.20
C THR A 16 -17.19 6.72 -11.22
N GLY A 17 -17.32 7.35 -12.40
CA GLY A 17 -17.00 8.77 -12.55
C GLY A 17 -15.51 9.09 -12.64
N GLY A 18 -14.66 8.08 -12.77
CA GLY A 18 -13.22 8.28 -12.94
C GLY A 18 -12.56 8.89 -11.71
N LEU A 19 -11.63 9.83 -11.95
CA LEU A 19 -10.82 10.43 -10.89
C LEU A 19 -11.57 11.45 -10.04
N ASP A 20 -12.80 11.83 -10.43
CA ASP A 20 -13.66 12.75 -9.67
C ASP A 20 -14.96 12.07 -9.23
N GLY A 21 -14.96 10.76 -9.18
CA GLY A 21 -16.17 10.00 -8.86
C GLY A 21 -16.13 9.39 -7.48
N THR A 22 -16.53 8.13 -7.42
CA THR A 22 -16.64 7.37 -6.15
C THR A 22 -16.04 5.99 -6.31
N ALA A 23 -15.69 5.37 -5.19
CA ALA A 23 -15.32 3.97 -5.15
C ALA A 23 -16.00 3.30 -3.97
N LEU A 24 -16.54 2.11 -4.21
CA LEU A 24 -17.38 1.38 -3.24
C LEU A 24 -17.01 -0.09 -3.27
N SER A 25 -16.67 -0.66 -2.12
CA SER A 25 -16.47 -2.10 -2.02
C SER A 25 -17.82 -2.83 -1.92
N VAL A 26 -17.79 -4.12 -2.26
CA VAL A 26 -19.00 -4.95 -2.31
C VAL A 26 -19.70 -5.03 -0.94
N ASP A 27 -18.96 -4.92 0.15
CA ASP A 27 -19.52 -4.95 1.50
C ASP A 27 -19.76 -3.56 2.10
N GLY A 28 -19.46 -2.49 1.34
CA GLY A 28 -19.68 -1.11 1.78
C GLY A 28 -18.63 -0.57 2.74
N ARG A 29 -17.64 -1.36 3.14
CA ARG A 29 -16.60 -0.90 4.09
C ARG A 29 -15.69 0.15 3.49
N LEU A 30 -15.43 0.07 2.20
CA LEU A 30 -14.76 1.12 1.45
C LEU A 30 -15.84 1.88 0.69
N ASP A 31 -16.07 3.12 1.08
CA ASP A 31 -17.09 3.99 0.48
C ASP A 31 -16.53 5.39 0.49
N ILE A 32 -15.97 5.81 -0.64
CA ILE A 32 -15.17 7.02 -0.69
C ILE A 32 -15.49 7.86 -1.90
N GLN A 33 -15.29 9.16 -1.74
CA GLN A 33 -15.30 10.12 -2.82
C GLN A 33 -13.89 10.37 -3.33
N LEU A 34 -13.75 10.51 -4.63
CA LEU A 34 -12.48 10.78 -5.29
C LEU A 34 -12.48 12.21 -5.83
N SER A 35 -11.32 12.84 -5.75
CA SER A 35 -11.09 14.15 -6.35
C SER A 35 -9.73 14.15 -7.03
N LYS A 36 -9.69 14.65 -8.26
CA LYS A 36 -8.45 14.72 -9.00
C LYS A 36 -7.58 15.83 -8.43
N PRO A 37 -6.31 15.57 -8.07
CA PRO A 37 -5.42 16.62 -7.56
C PRO A 37 -5.18 17.72 -8.56
N LYS A 38 -4.94 18.93 -8.05
CA LYS A 38 -4.62 20.09 -8.91
C LYS A 38 -3.39 19.85 -9.77
N GLU A 39 -2.40 19.17 -9.23
CA GLU A 39 -1.15 18.83 -9.92
C GLU A 39 -1.38 17.96 -11.16
N LEU A 40 -2.49 17.24 -11.20
CA LEU A 40 -2.89 16.43 -12.34
C LEU A 40 -3.98 17.08 -13.20
N GLY A 41 -4.22 18.37 -12.99
CA GLY A 41 -5.22 19.12 -13.75
C GLY A 41 -6.63 19.09 -13.17
N GLY A 42 -6.80 18.63 -11.94
CA GLY A 42 -8.09 18.62 -11.27
C GLY A 42 -8.38 19.89 -10.49
N ASP A 43 -9.51 19.90 -9.79
CA ASP A 43 -9.93 21.04 -8.97
C ASP A 43 -9.41 20.96 -7.53
N GLY A 44 -8.79 19.86 -7.15
CA GLY A 44 -8.28 19.68 -5.79
C GLY A 44 -9.38 19.59 -4.75
N GLY A 45 -10.51 18.96 -5.08
CA GLY A 45 -11.63 18.79 -4.17
C GLY A 45 -11.28 17.98 -2.93
N ALA A 46 -12.29 17.72 -2.09
CA ALA A 46 -12.10 17.11 -0.77
C ALA A 46 -11.90 15.60 -0.79
N GLY A 47 -12.11 14.94 -1.93
CA GLY A 47 -11.98 13.49 -2.04
C GLY A 47 -10.53 13.01 -2.01
N THR A 48 -10.37 11.71 -1.82
CA THR A 48 -9.07 11.06 -1.93
C THR A 48 -8.74 10.76 -3.40
N ASN A 49 -7.69 9.99 -3.64
CA ASN A 49 -7.26 9.66 -5.00
C ASN A 49 -6.59 8.28 -5.01
N PRO A 50 -6.41 7.68 -6.20
CA PRO A 50 -5.81 6.35 -6.30
C PRO A 50 -4.42 6.24 -5.69
N GLU A 51 -3.61 7.30 -5.75
CA GLU A 51 -2.25 7.28 -5.19
C GLU A 51 -2.27 7.23 -3.67
N GLN A 52 -3.19 7.93 -3.02
CA GLN A 52 -3.37 7.85 -1.58
C GLN A 52 -3.88 6.46 -1.17
N LEU A 53 -4.81 5.91 -1.93
CA LEU A 53 -5.31 4.55 -1.69
C LEU A 53 -4.20 3.51 -1.82
N PHE A 54 -3.38 3.64 -2.85
CA PHE A 54 -2.24 2.75 -3.06
C PHE A 54 -1.24 2.85 -1.89
N ALA A 55 -0.91 4.07 -1.47
CA ALA A 55 0.00 4.32 -0.37
C ALA A 55 -0.50 3.69 0.93
N ALA A 56 -1.78 3.91 1.26
CA ALA A 56 -2.38 3.37 2.49
C ALA A 56 -2.45 1.85 2.46
N GLY A 57 -2.87 1.29 1.32
CA GLY A 57 -2.97 -0.16 1.15
C GLY A 57 -1.62 -0.84 1.26
N TYR A 58 -0.61 -0.31 0.58
CA TYR A 58 0.73 -0.88 0.62
C TYR A 58 1.33 -0.78 2.03
N ALA A 59 1.22 0.38 2.67
CA ALA A 59 1.74 0.57 4.04
C ALA A 59 1.11 -0.43 5.02
N ALA A 60 -0.21 -0.58 4.99
CA ALA A 60 -0.91 -1.51 5.87
C ALA A 60 -0.53 -2.96 5.59
N CYS A 61 -0.46 -3.33 4.31
CA CYS A 61 -0.10 -4.68 3.91
C CYS A 61 1.34 -5.02 4.32
N PHE A 62 2.25 -4.05 4.21
CA PHE A 62 3.64 -4.26 4.61
C PHE A 62 3.77 -4.48 6.13
N ILE A 63 2.98 -3.78 6.93
CA ILE A 63 2.93 -4.04 8.38
C ILE A 63 2.49 -5.48 8.65
N GLY A 64 1.49 -5.97 7.91
CA GLY A 64 1.07 -7.36 8.00
C GLY A 64 2.21 -8.33 7.68
N ALA A 65 2.98 -8.03 6.64
CA ALA A 65 4.14 -8.85 6.27
C ALA A 65 5.23 -8.82 7.35
N LEU A 66 5.48 -7.65 7.94
CA LEU A 66 6.42 -7.54 9.06
C LEU A 66 5.99 -8.41 10.24
N GLY A 67 4.70 -8.40 10.57
CA GLY A 67 4.15 -9.24 11.64
C GLY A 67 4.35 -10.71 11.38
N PHE A 68 4.13 -11.13 10.13
CA PHE A 68 4.30 -12.53 9.73
C PHE A 68 5.75 -12.99 9.89
N VAL A 69 6.72 -12.23 9.36
CA VAL A 69 8.13 -12.64 9.44
C VAL A 69 8.69 -12.48 10.85
N ALA A 70 8.25 -11.48 11.61
CA ALA A 70 8.65 -11.33 13.01
C ALA A 70 8.19 -12.52 13.84
N GLY A 71 6.97 -13.00 13.60
CA GLY A 71 6.46 -14.19 14.26
C GLY A 71 7.28 -15.44 13.97
N GLN A 72 7.75 -15.59 12.73
CA GLN A 72 8.61 -16.71 12.34
C GLN A 72 9.97 -16.67 13.02
N ASP A 73 10.50 -15.48 13.27
CA ASP A 73 11.83 -15.27 13.84
C ASP A 73 11.78 -15.06 15.37
N ASP A 74 10.61 -15.23 15.99
CA ASP A 74 10.38 -14.98 17.43
C ASP A 74 10.80 -13.58 17.87
N ILE A 75 10.55 -12.60 17.02
CA ILE A 75 10.82 -11.19 17.29
C ILE A 75 9.52 -10.49 17.62
N THR A 76 9.50 -9.71 18.71
CA THR A 76 8.37 -8.87 19.06
C THR A 76 8.52 -7.52 18.38
N LEU A 77 7.53 -7.17 17.55
CA LEU A 77 7.52 -5.86 16.90
C LEU A 77 7.18 -4.75 17.91
N PRO A 78 7.77 -3.56 17.76
CA PRO A 78 7.38 -2.42 18.60
C PRO A 78 5.91 -2.07 18.39
N GLU A 79 5.21 -1.73 19.48
CA GLU A 79 3.78 -1.36 19.41
C GLU A 79 3.56 -0.07 18.63
N ASP A 80 4.54 0.82 18.65
CA ASP A 80 4.47 2.12 17.98
C ASP A 80 5.11 2.13 16.59
N LEU A 81 5.32 0.97 15.98
CA LEU A 81 5.79 0.91 14.61
C LEU A 81 4.80 1.58 13.66
N TYR A 82 5.32 2.15 12.59
CA TYR A 82 4.47 2.62 11.51
C TYR A 82 5.22 2.52 10.18
N VAL A 83 4.46 2.51 9.11
CA VAL A 83 4.97 2.53 7.74
C VAL A 83 4.29 3.68 7.01
N THR A 84 5.06 4.49 6.34
CA THR A 84 4.54 5.55 5.48
C THR A 84 4.85 5.18 4.04
N GLY A 85 3.81 5.16 3.21
CA GLY A 85 3.97 5.01 1.78
C GLY A 85 4.00 6.37 1.10
N GLU A 86 5.01 6.59 0.27
CA GLU A 86 5.08 7.80 -0.56
C GLU A 86 4.93 7.36 -2.01
N VAL A 87 3.92 7.91 -2.68
CA VAL A 87 3.59 7.51 -4.05
C VAL A 87 3.58 8.76 -4.93
N GLY A 88 4.46 8.79 -5.91
CA GLY A 88 4.47 9.80 -6.94
C GLY A 88 3.92 9.25 -8.23
N ILE A 89 3.35 10.11 -9.06
CA ILE A 89 2.87 9.74 -10.39
C ILE A 89 3.39 10.74 -11.40
N GLY A 90 3.76 10.25 -12.58
CA GLY A 90 4.21 11.11 -13.65
C GLY A 90 4.23 10.38 -14.99
N PRO A 91 4.55 11.11 -16.05
CA PRO A 91 4.60 10.53 -17.38
C PRO A 91 5.78 9.58 -17.54
N THR A 92 5.58 8.58 -18.34
CA THR A 92 6.61 7.66 -18.80
C THR A 92 6.34 7.35 -20.27
N GLU A 93 7.22 6.60 -20.88
CA GLU A 93 7.04 6.23 -22.31
C GLU A 93 5.73 5.45 -22.47
N GLY A 94 4.84 5.96 -23.30
CA GLY A 94 3.57 5.33 -23.59
C GLY A 94 2.47 5.51 -22.58
N GLY A 95 2.69 6.30 -21.51
CA GLY A 95 1.65 6.52 -20.51
C GLY A 95 2.13 7.16 -19.22
N PHE A 96 1.72 6.58 -18.11
CA PHE A 96 2.05 7.08 -16.77
C PHE A 96 2.56 5.94 -15.91
N ALA A 97 3.40 6.29 -14.94
CA ALA A 97 3.91 5.34 -13.97
C ALA A 97 3.90 5.96 -12.59
N ILE A 98 3.91 5.10 -11.57
CA ILE A 98 4.05 5.54 -10.18
C ILE A 98 5.44 5.17 -9.67
N ASP A 99 5.94 5.99 -8.77
CA ASP A 99 7.17 5.74 -8.04
C ASP A 99 6.79 5.60 -6.57
N VAL A 100 7.23 4.52 -5.94
CA VAL A 100 6.79 4.16 -4.59
C VAL A 100 7.99 3.99 -3.68
N GLU A 101 7.92 4.63 -2.51
CA GLU A 101 8.92 4.46 -1.46
C GLU A 101 8.20 4.21 -0.14
N LEU A 102 8.67 3.21 0.61
CA LEU A 102 8.14 2.91 1.93
C LEU A 102 9.15 3.32 3.00
N PHE A 103 8.69 4.08 3.97
CA PHE A 103 9.46 4.47 5.14
C PHE A 103 8.98 3.64 6.32
N ILE A 104 9.83 2.73 6.79
CA ILE A 104 9.47 1.77 7.83
C ILE A 104 10.13 2.18 9.13
N ASN A 105 9.31 2.48 10.16
CA ASN A 105 9.80 2.90 11.47
C ASN A 105 9.61 1.77 12.47
N LEU A 106 10.74 1.22 12.93
CA LEU A 106 10.78 0.10 13.88
C LEU A 106 11.56 0.53 15.12
N PRO A 107 10.99 1.40 15.97
CA PRO A 107 11.74 1.96 17.10
C PRO A 107 12.11 0.87 18.10
N GLY A 108 13.31 0.96 18.65
CA GLY A 108 13.80 0.03 19.66
C GLY A 108 14.42 -1.25 19.13
N LEU A 109 14.30 -1.55 17.84
CA LEU A 109 15.00 -2.68 17.24
C LEU A 109 16.40 -2.30 16.81
N LYS A 110 17.33 -3.25 16.95
CA LYS A 110 18.67 -3.06 16.42
C LYS A 110 18.62 -2.91 14.90
N LYS A 111 19.49 -2.09 14.35
CA LYS A 111 19.49 -1.75 12.93
C LYS A 111 19.61 -2.96 12.02
N ASP A 112 20.46 -3.92 12.37
CA ASP A 112 20.66 -5.14 11.58
C ASP A 112 19.43 -6.05 11.65
N VAL A 113 18.76 -6.14 12.80
CA VAL A 113 17.51 -6.89 12.97
C VAL A 113 16.41 -6.26 12.12
N ALA A 114 16.26 -4.93 12.20
CA ALA A 114 15.26 -4.19 11.42
C ALA A 114 15.47 -4.38 9.92
N LYS A 115 16.69 -4.26 9.44
CA LYS A 115 17.02 -4.45 8.02
C LYS A 115 16.67 -5.85 7.54
N ASN A 116 16.97 -6.87 8.33
CA ASN A 116 16.67 -8.25 7.99
C ASN A 116 15.16 -8.48 7.91
N LEU A 117 14.40 -7.95 8.88
CA LEU A 117 12.94 -8.06 8.88
C LEU A 117 12.33 -7.38 7.65
N VAL A 118 12.80 -6.18 7.31
CA VAL A 118 12.30 -5.44 6.15
C VAL A 118 12.56 -6.22 4.85
N ALA A 119 13.76 -6.77 4.70
CA ALA A 119 14.09 -7.56 3.51
C ALA A 119 13.18 -8.78 3.38
N LYS A 120 12.94 -9.51 4.47
CA LYS A 120 12.04 -10.67 4.48
C LYS A 120 10.59 -10.26 4.24
N ALA A 121 10.14 -9.16 4.85
CA ALA A 121 8.79 -8.65 4.65
C ALA A 121 8.53 -8.30 3.18
N HIS A 122 9.51 -7.72 2.51
CA HIS A 122 9.40 -7.40 1.08
C HIS A 122 9.18 -8.66 0.23
N GLU A 123 9.78 -9.77 0.61
CA GLU A 123 9.60 -11.05 -0.10
C GLU A 123 8.20 -11.63 0.09
N VAL A 124 7.56 -11.41 1.25
CA VAL A 124 6.26 -12.02 1.55
C VAL A 124 5.08 -11.08 1.35
N CYS A 125 5.32 -9.79 1.26
CA CYS A 125 4.24 -8.79 1.12
C CYS A 125 3.52 -8.95 -0.22
N PRO A 126 2.19 -9.16 -0.22
CA PRO A 126 1.45 -9.33 -1.47
C PRO A 126 1.54 -8.11 -2.40
N TYR A 127 1.53 -6.89 -1.86
CA TYR A 127 1.70 -5.68 -2.67
C TYR A 127 3.09 -5.62 -3.29
N SER A 128 4.14 -5.98 -2.54
CA SER A 128 5.49 -6.05 -3.09
C SER A 128 5.56 -7.07 -4.22
N ASN A 129 4.92 -8.22 -4.05
CA ASN A 129 4.88 -9.26 -5.08
C ASN A 129 4.09 -8.82 -6.32
N ALA A 130 3.11 -7.95 -6.17
CA ALA A 130 2.31 -7.45 -7.29
C ALA A 130 2.99 -6.32 -8.06
N THR A 131 3.95 -5.62 -7.45
CA THR A 131 4.55 -4.41 -8.01
C THR A 131 5.95 -4.61 -8.59
N ARG A 132 6.46 -5.81 -8.63
CA ARG A 132 7.79 -6.09 -9.19
C ARG A 132 7.81 -7.16 -10.27
#